data_a36c14a4f68a2de8e02a228a1eef440b
#
_entry.id   a36c14a4f68a2de8e02a228a1eef440b
#
_cell.length_a   1.000
_cell.length_b   1.000
_cell.length_c   1.000
_cell.angle_alpha   90.00
_cell.angle_beta   90.00
_cell.angle_gamma   90.00
#
_symmetry.space_group_name_H-M   'P 1'
#
loop_
_entity.id
_entity.type
_entity.pdbx_description
1 polymer ?
#
loop_
_entity_poly.entity_id
_entity_poly.type
_entity_poly.pdbx_seq_one_letter_code
_entity_poly.pdbx_strand_id
1 'polypeptide(L)'
;MNFSSKAAESLRFSAFSVFTAAAATMAAMSASGFECSAAAREAARRFIEDEKQFHLGFLPTEQSNPITATLEEDFKRSVVAGVQCLQRGDRQIPITMRHVFASKEFDSLVGAMVDALRSPDGRIVFSGCGATGRLSILLESMWRDFFHRRAAELSPAERALADRAASIMTGGDFALIKSVEFFEDFAEGGRRQAAALGVKRGDTFVAITEGGETSSVLGTLRYASEHGARCFLVFNNPAYLLRGYLDRCREAIDDPNVTVIDLYCGSMSVAGSTRMQATTSEQLLCSCALEAALARVVPRFARETAPDYTVAFERLLAALESPAGRAMIAREIEFETGVYRAGGRVTYIADRCMLDLFTDNTERGPTFMIPPLRSSRERGLPQSWAFVKNPLHSTAECWSEMLRRRPRCLEFTAADAASLKMPRKFIDHPPAIGYSDLVTYMIGSEPAPERIAGLPRAAAVTVRFPDDSPAYREAAAFLASAWPERVEMDFSIPVEPSALEIWRHLAVKLSFNCLSTGTMTCLGRVTGNWMSHVSISCKKLVDRGIRLLVELGGVSYEEAAERLFAAAEWVQSQDWSGREEPSAVQVALERLRAEKRRK
;
A
#
# COMPACT_ATOMS: atom_id res chain seq x y z
N MET A 1 -50.75 14.47 13.47
CA MET A 1 -51.40 13.68 12.40
C MET A 1 -50.33 13.21 11.42
N ASN A 2 -50.18 11.91 11.30
CA ASN A 2 -49.37 11.10 10.46
C ASN A 2 -48.61 11.71 9.26
N PHE A 3 -47.29 11.95 9.43
CA PHE A 3 -46.33 12.11 8.36
C PHE A 3 -45.01 11.32 8.59
N SER A 4 -44.99 10.39 9.52
CA SER A 4 -43.74 9.74 9.97
C SER A 4 -43.51 8.29 9.50
N SER A 5 -44.48 7.64 8.83
CA SER A 5 -44.34 6.22 8.49
C SER A 5 -43.86 5.93 7.06
N LYS A 6 -44.15 6.81 6.10
CA LYS A 6 -43.71 6.62 4.69
C LYS A 6 -42.25 6.95 4.42
N ALA A 7 -41.62 7.82 5.23
CA ALA A 7 -40.20 8.11 5.11
C ALA A 7 -39.31 6.98 5.65
N ALA A 8 -39.78 6.26 6.67
CA ALA A 8 -39.05 5.13 7.25
C ALA A 8 -39.10 3.85 6.36
N GLU A 9 -40.18 3.65 5.60
CA GLU A 9 -40.28 2.54 4.63
C GLU A 9 -39.45 2.79 3.37
N SER A 10 -39.39 4.04 2.87
CA SER A 10 -38.54 4.42 1.75
C SER A 10 -37.03 4.25 2.06
N LEU A 11 -36.61 4.51 3.30
CA LEU A 11 -35.22 4.35 3.76
C LEU A 11 -34.82 2.86 3.96
N ARG A 12 -35.78 1.97 4.28
CA ARG A 12 -35.53 0.53 4.31
C ARG A 12 -35.35 -0.09 2.93
N PHE A 13 -35.97 0.45 1.90
CA PHE A 13 -35.83 -0.04 0.52
C PHE A 13 -34.51 0.38 -0.15
N SER A 14 -33.88 1.50 0.20
CA SER A 14 -32.64 1.96 -0.43
C SER A 14 -31.37 1.27 0.10
N ALA A 15 -31.31 0.93 1.38
CA ALA A 15 -30.16 0.23 1.99
C ALA A 15 -30.11 -1.27 1.59
N PHE A 16 -31.28 -1.88 1.32
CA PHE A 16 -31.35 -3.24 0.76
C PHE A 16 -30.94 -3.30 -0.71
N SER A 17 -30.97 -2.17 -1.44
CA SER A 17 -30.82 -2.13 -2.90
C SER A 17 -29.36 -2.25 -3.39
N VAL A 18 -28.36 -1.82 -2.65
CA VAL A 18 -26.95 -1.89 -3.12
C VAL A 18 -26.40 -3.33 -2.97
N PHE A 19 -26.67 -4.00 -1.86
CA PHE A 19 -26.27 -5.40 -1.66
C PHE A 19 -27.17 -6.39 -2.45
N THR A 20 -28.47 -6.09 -2.58
CA THR A 20 -29.38 -6.89 -3.41
C THR A 20 -29.15 -6.62 -4.89
N ALA A 21 -28.71 -5.44 -5.32
CA ALA A 21 -28.31 -5.19 -6.70
C ALA A 21 -27.01 -5.93 -7.04
N ALA A 22 -26.01 -5.97 -6.17
CA ALA A 22 -24.82 -6.80 -6.35
C ALA A 22 -25.17 -8.29 -6.38
N ALA A 23 -26.01 -8.78 -5.46
CA ALA A 23 -26.48 -10.16 -5.44
C ALA A 23 -27.40 -10.50 -6.63
N ALA A 24 -28.27 -9.59 -7.07
CA ALA A 24 -29.12 -9.75 -8.24
C ALA A 24 -28.31 -9.67 -9.55
N THR A 25 -27.30 -8.80 -9.60
CA THR A 25 -26.33 -8.76 -10.71
C THR A 25 -25.54 -10.07 -10.75
N MET A 26 -25.07 -10.57 -9.63
CA MET A 26 -24.39 -11.86 -9.51
C MET A 26 -25.31 -13.05 -9.88
N ALA A 27 -26.59 -13.02 -9.50
CA ALA A 27 -27.57 -14.04 -9.90
C ALA A 27 -27.88 -13.99 -11.41
N ALA A 28 -28.00 -12.81 -12.01
CA ALA A 28 -28.14 -12.64 -13.45
C ALA A 28 -26.87 -13.10 -14.21
N MET A 29 -25.69 -12.87 -13.62
CA MET A 29 -24.40 -13.35 -14.12
C MET A 29 -24.30 -14.88 -14.15
N SER A 30 -24.94 -15.59 -13.22
CA SER A 30 -24.95 -17.06 -13.19
C SER A 30 -25.86 -17.68 -14.25
N ALA A 31 -26.80 -16.93 -14.81
CA ALA A 31 -27.78 -17.40 -15.77
C ALA A 31 -27.35 -17.25 -17.24
N SER A 32 -26.50 -16.29 -17.59
CA SER A 32 -25.96 -16.10 -18.95
C SER A 32 -24.61 -16.79 -19.09
N GLY A 33 -24.57 -17.97 -19.71
CA GLY A 33 -23.31 -18.57 -20.18
C GLY A 33 -22.65 -17.62 -21.18
N PHE A 34 -21.48 -17.06 -20.90
CA PHE A 34 -20.65 -16.50 -21.97
C PHE A 34 -19.68 -17.61 -22.42
N GLU A 35 -19.64 -17.88 -23.68
CA GLU A 35 -18.60 -18.72 -24.26
C GLU A 35 -17.30 -17.96 -24.29
N CYS A 36 -16.19 -18.64 -24.02
CA CYS A 36 -14.87 -18.05 -24.15
C CYS A 36 -14.66 -17.69 -25.63
N SER A 37 -14.48 -16.42 -25.94
CA SER A 37 -14.24 -15.94 -27.30
C SER A 37 -12.89 -16.47 -27.84
N ALA A 38 -12.70 -16.47 -29.16
CA ALA A 38 -11.42 -16.78 -29.76
C ALA A 38 -10.33 -15.78 -29.29
N ALA A 39 -10.70 -14.51 -29.09
CA ALA A 39 -9.80 -13.47 -28.60
C ALA A 39 -9.35 -13.72 -27.15
N ALA A 40 -10.28 -14.11 -26.25
CA ALA A 40 -9.94 -14.44 -24.87
C ALA A 40 -9.05 -15.68 -24.77
N ARG A 41 -9.32 -16.73 -25.56
CA ARG A 41 -8.44 -17.93 -25.65
C ARG A 41 -7.04 -17.58 -26.14
N GLU A 42 -6.94 -16.77 -27.19
CA GLU A 42 -5.64 -16.33 -27.71
C GLU A 42 -4.87 -15.47 -26.68
N ALA A 43 -5.56 -14.58 -25.96
CA ALA A 43 -4.94 -13.77 -24.91
C ALA A 43 -4.42 -14.66 -23.75
N ALA A 44 -5.21 -15.66 -23.34
CA ALA A 44 -4.81 -16.65 -22.34
C ALA A 44 -3.57 -17.44 -22.78
N ARG A 45 -3.59 -17.95 -24.02
CA ARG A 45 -2.46 -18.70 -24.61
C ARG A 45 -1.19 -17.85 -24.62
N ARG A 46 -1.27 -16.62 -25.12
CA ARG A 46 -0.11 -15.69 -25.13
C ARG A 46 0.44 -15.43 -23.74
N PHE A 47 -0.42 -15.20 -22.76
CA PHE A 47 0.03 -15.00 -21.40
C PHE A 47 0.78 -16.22 -20.86
N ILE A 48 0.24 -17.44 -21.10
CA ILE A 48 0.87 -18.69 -20.65
C ILE A 48 2.22 -18.94 -21.35
N GLU A 49 2.31 -18.72 -22.65
CA GLU A 49 3.47 -19.07 -23.45
C GLU A 49 4.57 -17.98 -23.41
N ASP A 50 4.18 -16.70 -23.48
CA ASP A 50 5.11 -15.59 -23.70
C ASP A 50 5.48 -14.85 -22.40
N GLU A 51 4.63 -14.90 -21.35
CA GLU A 51 4.81 -14.09 -20.13
C GLU A 51 5.30 -14.92 -18.92
N LYS A 52 6.09 -15.96 -19.16
CA LYS A 52 6.57 -16.90 -18.11
C LYS A 52 7.31 -16.20 -16.97
N GLN A 53 7.99 -15.07 -17.23
CA GLN A 53 8.69 -14.25 -16.24
C GLN A 53 7.74 -13.55 -15.25
N PHE A 54 6.42 -13.63 -15.47
CA PHE A 54 5.38 -13.11 -14.58
C PHE A 54 4.52 -14.21 -13.93
N HIS A 55 4.86 -15.51 -14.13
CA HIS A 55 4.24 -16.62 -13.41
C HIS A 55 4.88 -16.74 -12.03
N LEU A 56 4.34 -16.02 -11.04
CA LEU A 56 4.97 -15.80 -9.74
C LEU A 56 4.46 -16.72 -8.61
N GLY A 57 3.59 -17.68 -8.95
CA GLY A 57 2.96 -18.58 -7.96
C GLY A 57 3.92 -19.41 -7.10
N PHE A 58 5.17 -19.57 -7.52
CA PHE A 58 6.21 -20.26 -6.73
C PHE A 58 6.77 -19.38 -5.59
N LEU A 59 6.53 -18.07 -5.62
CA LEU A 59 7.02 -17.15 -4.59
C LEU A 59 6.15 -17.24 -3.32
N PRO A 60 6.76 -17.40 -2.15
CA PRO A 60 6.02 -17.44 -0.88
C PRO A 60 5.12 -16.23 -0.63
N THR A 61 5.49 -15.03 -1.07
CA THR A 61 4.65 -13.82 -0.94
C THR A 61 3.33 -13.93 -1.70
N GLU A 62 3.24 -14.85 -2.67
CA GLU A 62 2.06 -15.12 -3.49
C GLU A 62 1.26 -16.34 -3.01
N GLN A 63 1.72 -17.03 -1.96
CA GLN A 63 1.08 -18.24 -1.42
C GLN A 63 0.28 -17.95 -0.16
N SER A 64 -0.71 -18.82 0.13
CA SER A 64 -1.48 -18.76 1.37
C SER A 64 -0.60 -18.96 2.60
N ASN A 65 -0.81 -18.15 3.63
CA ASN A 65 -0.14 -18.31 4.91
C ASN A 65 -0.95 -19.29 5.79
N PRO A 66 -0.37 -20.42 6.20
CA PRO A 66 -1.08 -21.40 7.02
C PRO A 66 -1.49 -20.85 8.39
N ILE A 67 -0.80 -19.84 8.94
CA ILE A 67 -1.12 -19.22 10.24
C ILE A 67 -2.44 -18.44 10.16
N THR A 68 -2.77 -17.88 9.00
CA THR A 68 -3.96 -17.07 8.79
C THR A 68 -4.98 -17.72 7.86
N ALA A 69 -4.85 -19.03 7.58
CA ALA A 69 -5.75 -19.75 6.69
C ALA A 69 -7.24 -19.67 7.10
N THR A 70 -7.51 -19.49 8.40
CA THR A 70 -8.85 -19.36 8.98
C THR A 70 -9.34 -17.91 9.10
N LEU A 71 -8.70 -16.95 8.42
CA LEU A 71 -8.94 -15.51 8.61
C LEU A 71 -10.42 -15.13 8.41
N GLU A 72 -11.05 -15.60 7.33
CA GLU A 72 -12.45 -15.31 7.05
C GLU A 72 -13.39 -15.89 8.11
N GLU A 73 -13.16 -17.14 8.56
CA GLU A 73 -13.92 -17.79 9.61
C GLU A 73 -13.73 -17.10 10.97
N ASP A 74 -12.49 -16.68 11.27
CA ASP A 74 -12.19 -15.94 12.49
C ASP A 74 -12.95 -14.61 12.53
N PHE A 75 -13.01 -13.85 11.43
CA PHE A 75 -13.83 -12.63 11.36
C PHE A 75 -15.34 -12.90 11.42
N LYS A 76 -15.81 -14.00 10.87
CA LYS A 76 -17.22 -14.42 11.02
C LYS A 76 -17.58 -14.76 12.47
N ARG A 77 -16.62 -15.32 13.23
CA ARG A 77 -16.79 -15.62 14.65
C ARG A 77 -16.86 -14.36 15.51
N SER A 78 -15.90 -13.48 15.37
CA SER A 78 -15.89 -12.12 15.94
C SER A 78 -14.78 -11.27 15.31
N VAL A 79 -14.96 -9.95 15.31
CA VAL A 79 -13.93 -9.01 14.81
C VAL A 79 -12.64 -9.16 15.61
N VAL A 80 -12.72 -9.32 16.93
CA VAL A 80 -11.54 -9.53 17.79
C VAL A 80 -10.78 -10.81 17.40
N ALA A 81 -11.48 -11.90 17.09
CA ALA A 81 -10.84 -13.14 16.66
C ALA A 81 -10.11 -12.96 15.30
N GLY A 82 -10.72 -12.25 14.37
CA GLY A 82 -10.07 -11.90 13.10
C GLY A 82 -8.82 -11.03 13.27
N VAL A 83 -8.88 -10.01 14.15
CA VAL A 83 -7.72 -9.19 14.53
C VAL A 83 -6.61 -10.05 15.12
N GLN A 84 -6.94 -10.96 16.03
CA GLN A 84 -5.96 -11.90 16.60
C GLN A 84 -5.32 -12.80 15.54
N CYS A 85 -6.09 -13.20 14.52
CA CYS A 85 -5.58 -14.00 13.41
C CYS A 85 -4.53 -13.22 12.61
N LEU A 86 -4.79 -11.97 12.24
CA LEU A 86 -3.83 -11.11 11.55
C LEU A 86 -2.57 -10.86 12.38
N GLN A 87 -2.72 -10.54 13.67
CA GLN A 87 -1.60 -10.30 14.58
C GLN A 87 -0.69 -11.54 14.75
N ARG A 88 -1.23 -12.77 14.67
CA ARG A 88 -0.39 -13.97 14.65
C ARG A 88 0.55 -14.00 13.43
N GLY A 89 0.11 -13.50 12.27
CA GLY A 89 0.97 -13.37 11.10
C GLY A 89 2.13 -12.40 11.33
N ASP A 90 1.89 -11.27 11.99
CA ASP A 90 2.92 -10.27 12.29
C ASP A 90 4.02 -10.82 13.21
N ARG A 91 3.73 -11.83 14.05
CA ARG A 91 4.71 -12.50 14.90
C ARG A 91 5.79 -13.30 14.15
N GLN A 92 5.64 -13.50 12.85
CA GLN A 92 6.69 -14.10 12.02
C GLN A 92 7.85 -13.11 11.79
N ILE A 93 7.59 -11.80 11.79
CA ILE A 93 8.58 -10.77 11.48
C ILE A 93 9.76 -10.75 12.46
N PRO A 94 9.56 -10.71 13.81
CA PRO A 94 10.69 -10.67 14.76
C PRO A 94 11.64 -11.87 14.64
N ILE A 95 11.13 -13.02 14.19
CA ILE A 95 11.96 -14.25 14.03
C ILE A 95 13.06 -14.00 13.00
N THR A 96 12.68 -13.50 11.82
CA THR A 96 13.64 -13.14 10.77
C THR A 96 14.49 -11.95 11.15
N MET A 97 13.87 -10.89 11.69
CA MET A 97 14.56 -9.63 11.97
C MET A 97 15.66 -9.77 13.02
N ARG A 98 15.53 -10.71 13.97
CA ARG A 98 16.61 -11.02 14.93
C ARG A 98 17.89 -11.45 14.25
N HIS A 99 17.79 -12.27 13.21
CA HIS A 99 18.95 -12.70 12.42
C HIS A 99 19.47 -11.58 11.52
N VAL A 100 18.56 -10.83 10.91
CA VAL A 100 18.92 -9.72 10.01
C VAL A 100 19.67 -8.62 10.76
N PHE A 101 19.20 -8.18 11.93
CA PHE A 101 19.87 -7.15 12.73
C PHE A 101 21.24 -7.58 13.27
N ALA A 102 21.48 -8.90 13.39
CA ALA A 102 22.77 -9.45 13.78
C ALA A 102 23.69 -9.77 12.56
N SER A 103 23.26 -9.47 11.34
CA SER A 103 24.00 -9.83 10.13
C SER A 103 25.04 -8.77 9.73
N LYS A 104 26.05 -9.22 9.00
CA LYS A 104 27.04 -8.32 8.38
C LYS A 104 26.43 -7.43 7.29
N GLU A 105 25.34 -7.88 6.67
CA GLU A 105 24.60 -7.10 5.65
C GLU A 105 23.94 -5.87 6.27
N PHE A 106 23.36 -6.00 7.47
CA PHE A 106 22.82 -4.86 8.22
C PHE A 106 23.91 -3.88 8.64
N ASP A 107 25.01 -4.38 9.20
CA ASP A 107 26.16 -3.53 9.55
C ASP A 107 26.74 -2.81 8.32
N SER A 108 26.80 -3.50 7.18
CA SER A 108 27.21 -2.95 5.89
C SER A 108 26.28 -1.83 5.41
N LEU A 109 24.94 -2.02 5.55
CA LEU A 109 23.95 -1.00 5.21
C LEU A 109 24.10 0.26 6.07
N VAL A 110 24.18 0.09 7.39
CA VAL A 110 24.37 1.22 8.32
C VAL A 110 25.72 1.92 8.05
N GLY A 111 26.80 1.15 7.83
CA GLY A 111 28.12 1.70 7.49
C GLY A 111 28.08 2.53 6.20
N ALA A 112 27.44 2.01 5.15
CA ALA A 112 27.27 2.72 3.88
C ALA A 112 26.49 4.04 4.05
N MET A 113 25.39 4.02 4.81
CA MET A 113 24.62 5.23 5.10
C MET A 113 25.47 6.28 5.84
N VAL A 114 26.28 5.86 6.83
CA VAL A 114 27.21 6.75 7.55
C VAL A 114 28.25 7.33 6.59
N ASP A 115 28.85 6.52 5.72
CA ASP A 115 29.86 6.96 4.75
C ASP A 115 29.26 7.99 3.79
N ALA A 116 28.05 7.75 3.28
CA ALA A 116 27.34 8.69 2.43
C ALA A 116 27.10 10.03 3.16
N LEU A 117 26.63 10.00 4.42
CA LEU A 117 26.36 11.21 5.21
C LEU A 117 27.63 11.99 5.57
N ARG A 118 28.78 11.34 5.72
CA ARG A 118 30.08 11.97 5.97
C ARG A 118 30.77 12.49 4.70
N SER A 119 30.41 11.94 3.54
CA SER A 119 30.89 12.43 2.25
C SER A 119 30.35 13.85 1.99
N PRO A 120 31.08 14.73 1.29
CA PRO A 120 30.61 16.11 1.05
C PRO A 120 29.25 16.23 0.39
N ASP A 121 28.90 15.33 -0.53
CA ASP A 121 27.68 15.40 -1.35
C ASP A 121 26.99 14.02 -1.56
N GLY A 122 27.38 12.97 -0.82
CA GLY A 122 26.73 11.66 -0.86
C GLY A 122 25.37 11.71 -0.17
N ARG A 123 24.44 10.88 -0.63
CA ARG A 123 23.05 10.81 -0.14
C ARG A 123 22.67 9.36 0.14
N ILE A 124 21.64 9.19 0.98
CA ILE A 124 20.92 7.93 1.11
C ILE A 124 19.70 8.02 0.19
N VAL A 125 19.60 7.13 -0.78
CA VAL A 125 18.50 7.10 -1.76
C VAL A 125 17.71 5.81 -1.60
N PHE A 126 16.43 5.92 -1.26
CA PHE A 126 15.49 4.81 -1.23
C PHE A 126 14.70 4.76 -2.53
N SER A 127 14.47 3.56 -3.06
CA SER A 127 13.68 3.38 -4.28
C SER A 127 12.68 2.23 -4.11
N GLY A 128 11.44 2.44 -4.56
CA GLY A 128 10.38 1.44 -4.50
C GLY A 128 9.23 1.73 -5.45
N CYS A 129 8.29 0.79 -5.51
CA CYS A 129 7.07 0.87 -6.32
C CYS A 129 5.87 0.49 -5.46
N GLY A 130 4.69 1.06 -5.70
CA GLY A 130 3.50 0.75 -4.90
C GLY A 130 3.72 1.00 -3.40
N ALA A 131 3.50 -0.01 -2.55
CA ALA A 131 3.67 0.11 -1.11
C ALA A 131 5.14 0.42 -0.72
N THR A 132 6.14 -0.18 -1.38
CA THR A 132 7.56 0.14 -1.12
C THR A 132 7.97 1.50 -1.64
N GLY A 133 7.33 2.00 -2.71
CA GLY A 133 7.53 3.38 -3.15
C GLY A 133 7.03 4.39 -2.12
N ARG A 134 5.87 4.15 -1.53
CA ARG A 134 5.34 4.95 -0.41
C ARG A 134 6.21 4.84 0.82
N LEU A 135 6.74 3.63 1.12
CA LEU A 135 7.74 3.44 2.17
C LEU A 135 9.01 4.26 1.90
N SER A 136 9.50 4.29 0.66
CA SER A 136 10.67 5.11 0.32
C SER A 136 10.45 6.59 0.60
N ILE A 137 9.26 7.13 0.28
CA ILE A 137 8.85 8.49 0.61
C ILE A 137 8.76 8.68 2.14
N LEU A 138 8.19 7.73 2.87
CA LEU A 138 8.08 7.78 4.32
C LEU A 138 9.46 7.87 4.99
N LEU A 139 10.42 7.04 4.57
CA LEU A 139 11.79 7.04 5.12
C LEU A 139 12.50 8.38 4.88
N GLU A 140 12.36 8.98 3.70
CA GLU A 140 12.86 10.33 3.42
C GLU A 140 12.17 11.38 4.32
N SER A 141 10.84 11.29 4.46
CA SER A 141 10.08 12.21 5.29
C SER A 141 10.43 12.09 6.77
N MET A 142 10.55 10.88 7.33
CA MET A 142 10.99 10.65 8.72
C MET A 142 12.36 11.27 8.99
N TRP A 143 13.31 11.10 8.05
CA TRP A 143 14.63 11.72 8.15
C TRP A 143 14.55 13.25 8.17
N ARG A 144 13.87 13.86 7.21
CA ARG A 144 13.71 15.31 7.10
C ARG A 144 12.96 15.90 8.30
N ASP A 145 11.91 15.20 8.75
CA ASP A 145 11.08 15.61 9.88
C ASP A 145 11.88 15.66 11.19
N PHE A 146 12.79 14.72 11.43
CA PHE A 146 13.71 14.78 12.56
C PHE A 146 14.48 16.10 12.59
N PHE A 147 15.11 16.49 11.49
CA PHE A 147 15.89 17.73 11.41
C PHE A 147 15.02 18.98 11.53
N HIS A 148 13.80 18.92 11.03
CA HIS A 148 12.83 20.00 11.19
C HIS A 148 12.40 20.17 12.66
N ARG A 149 11.98 19.11 13.30
CA ARG A 149 11.52 19.13 14.70
C ARG A 149 12.63 19.52 15.69
N ARG A 150 13.85 19.11 15.41
CA ARG A 150 15.02 19.32 16.29
C ARG A 150 15.89 20.50 15.84
N ALA A 151 15.43 21.34 14.93
CA ALA A 151 16.23 22.42 14.32
C ALA A 151 16.91 23.34 15.35
N ALA A 152 16.26 23.62 16.49
CA ALA A 152 16.81 24.45 17.55
C ALA A 152 17.99 23.80 18.30
N GLU A 153 18.09 22.46 18.28
CA GLU A 153 19.14 21.68 18.97
C GLU A 153 20.34 21.37 18.05
N LEU A 154 20.22 21.69 16.76
CA LEU A 154 21.15 21.31 15.70
C LEU A 154 22.01 22.51 15.25
N SER A 155 23.30 22.25 15.01
CA SER A 155 24.18 23.21 14.33
C SER A 155 23.76 23.39 12.86
N PRO A 156 24.21 24.48 12.18
CA PRO A 156 23.92 24.64 10.75
C PRO A 156 24.41 23.48 9.87
N ALA A 157 25.58 22.90 10.19
CA ALA A 157 26.12 21.75 9.46
C ALA A 157 25.26 20.49 9.64
N GLU A 158 24.76 20.26 10.86
CA GLU A 158 23.86 19.13 11.13
C GLU A 158 22.49 19.33 10.46
N ARG A 159 21.93 20.55 10.48
CA ARG A 159 20.67 20.84 9.77
C ARG A 159 20.76 20.56 8.27
N ALA A 160 21.92 20.78 7.65
CA ALA A 160 22.16 20.48 6.24
C ALA A 160 22.04 18.97 5.91
N LEU A 161 22.14 18.08 6.92
CA LEU A 161 21.92 16.64 6.72
C LEU A 161 20.46 16.31 6.37
N ALA A 162 19.51 17.21 6.62
CA ALA A 162 18.11 17.02 6.23
C ALA A 162 17.95 16.67 4.72
N ASP A 163 18.76 17.29 3.87
CA ASP A 163 18.73 17.10 2.42
C ASP A 163 19.55 15.90 1.91
N ARG A 164 20.10 15.10 2.83
CA ARG A 164 20.96 13.95 2.51
C ARG A 164 20.18 12.62 2.40
N ALA A 165 18.87 12.63 2.61
CA ALA A 165 18.00 11.53 2.23
C ALA A 165 17.12 11.91 1.03
N ALA A 166 16.89 10.96 0.13
CA ALA A 166 16.02 11.12 -1.04
C ALA A 166 15.26 9.83 -1.34
N SER A 167 14.14 9.94 -2.05
CA SER A 167 13.34 8.79 -2.47
C SER A 167 13.02 8.83 -3.95
N ILE A 168 12.86 7.64 -4.54
CA ILE A 168 12.32 7.42 -5.88
C ILE A 168 11.10 6.52 -5.72
N MET A 169 9.93 7.06 -6.02
CA MET A 169 8.71 6.28 -6.16
C MET A 169 8.43 6.08 -7.65
N THR A 170 8.20 4.83 -8.07
CA THR A 170 7.78 4.54 -9.45
C THR A 170 6.51 5.33 -9.79
N GLY A 171 6.58 6.17 -10.84
CA GLY A 171 5.49 7.08 -11.22
C GLY A 171 5.54 8.46 -10.53
N GLY A 172 6.58 8.74 -9.72
CA GLY A 172 6.74 10.00 -8.98
C GLY A 172 5.82 10.10 -7.76
N ASP A 173 5.90 11.23 -7.02
CA ASP A 173 5.14 11.42 -5.78
C ASP A 173 3.61 11.44 -5.98
N PHE A 174 3.13 11.64 -7.21
CA PHE A 174 1.71 11.48 -7.53
C PHE A 174 1.21 10.07 -7.18
N ALA A 175 2.05 9.06 -7.35
CA ALA A 175 1.70 7.67 -7.05
C ALA A 175 1.46 7.41 -5.55
N LEU A 176 1.80 8.35 -4.66
CA LEU A 176 1.42 8.31 -3.25
C LEU A 176 -0.11 8.30 -3.08
N ILE A 177 -0.84 9.08 -3.88
CA ILE A 177 -2.30 9.22 -3.73
C ILE A 177 -3.10 8.34 -4.69
N LYS A 178 -2.54 7.98 -5.84
CA LYS A 178 -3.19 7.13 -6.84
C LYS A 178 -2.13 6.35 -7.60
N SER A 179 -2.21 5.03 -7.57
CA SER A 179 -1.29 4.17 -8.30
C SER A 179 -1.26 4.53 -9.78
N VAL A 180 -0.06 4.60 -10.34
CA VAL A 180 0.16 4.83 -11.76
C VAL A 180 0.34 3.47 -12.42
N GLU A 181 -0.75 2.98 -12.99
CA GLU A 181 -0.82 1.66 -13.58
C GLU A 181 0.25 1.43 -14.65
N PHE A 182 0.73 0.22 -14.78
CA PHE A 182 1.74 -0.25 -15.74
C PHE A 182 3.17 0.29 -15.57
N PHE A 183 3.42 1.35 -14.80
CA PHE A 183 4.78 1.87 -14.63
C PHE A 183 5.71 0.85 -13.96
N GLU A 184 5.19 -0.06 -13.18
CA GLU A 184 5.99 -1.09 -12.49
C GLU A 184 6.71 -2.06 -13.43
N ASP A 185 6.14 -2.32 -14.63
CA ASP A 185 6.69 -3.27 -15.60
C ASP A 185 7.85 -2.70 -16.44
N PHE A 186 8.13 -1.38 -16.33
CA PHE A 186 9.11 -0.69 -17.18
C PHE A 186 10.41 -0.35 -16.46
N ALA A 187 11.42 -1.23 -16.59
CA ALA A 187 12.75 -1.01 -16.02
C ALA A 187 13.39 0.30 -16.50
N GLU A 188 13.24 0.65 -17.78
CA GLU A 188 13.77 1.90 -18.35
C GLU A 188 13.13 3.14 -17.71
N GLY A 189 11.85 3.09 -17.34
CA GLY A 189 11.20 4.16 -16.57
C GLY A 189 11.87 4.41 -15.22
N GLY A 190 12.22 3.32 -14.52
CA GLY A 190 13.00 3.38 -13.28
C GLY A 190 14.39 3.98 -13.50
N ARG A 191 15.11 3.53 -14.50
CA ARG A 191 16.44 4.08 -14.88
C ARG A 191 16.39 5.60 -15.08
N ARG A 192 15.38 6.10 -15.80
CA ARG A 192 15.17 7.55 -16.02
C ARG A 192 14.91 8.32 -14.73
N GLN A 193 14.12 7.76 -13.83
CA GLN A 193 13.88 8.40 -12.53
C GLN A 193 15.16 8.48 -11.70
N ALA A 194 15.99 7.43 -11.67
CA ALA A 194 17.29 7.44 -11.00
C ALA A 194 18.27 8.45 -11.62
N ALA A 195 18.29 8.52 -12.96
CA ALA A 195 19.08 9.51 -13.70
C ALA A 195 18.61 10.95 -13.40
N ALA A 196 17.31 11.20 -13.41
CA ALA A 196 16.73 12.52 -13.11
C ALA A 196 17.01 12.97 -11.68
N LEU A 197 17.06 12.04 -10.72
CA LEU A 197 17.49 12.34 -9.34
C LEU A 197 19.01 12.58 -9.24
N GLY A 198 19.78 12.21 -10.25
CA GLY A 198 21.24 12.35 -10.29
C GLY A 198 21.93 11.39 -9.30
N VAL A 199 21.51 10.12 -9.28
CA VAL A 199 22.18 9.08 -8.48
C VAL A 199 23.58 8.86 -9.01
N LYS A 200 24.57 8.81 -8.09
CA LYS A 200 25.99 8.84 -8.44
C LYS A 200 26.88 8.12 -7.42
N ARG A 201 28.15 8.01 -7.75
CA ARG A 201 29.20 7.57 -6.80
C ARG A 201 29.17 8.40 -5.52
N GLY A 202 29.28 7.74 -4.37
CA GLY A 202 29.18 8.33 -3.03
C GLY A 202 27.77 8.29 -2.44
N ASP A 203 26.74 8.00 -3.26
CA ASP A 203 25.41 7.71 -2.73
C ASP A 203 25.33 6.27 -2.21
N THR A 204 24.52 6.06 -1.17
CA THR A 204 24.03 4.74 -0.74
C THR A 204 22.63 4.56 -1.32
N PHE A 205 22.46 3.56 -2.16
CA PHE A 205 21.20 3.28 -2.85
C PHE A 205 20.53 2.03 -2.29
N VAL A 206 19.29 2.16 -1.82
CA VAL A 206 18.51 1.06 -1.24
C VAL A 206 17.26 0.83 -2.09
N ALA A 207 17.29 -0.22 -2.89
CA ALA A 207 16.15 -0.68 -3.67
C ALA A 207 15.27 -1.59 -2.82
N ILE A 208 14.01 -1.23 -2.62
CA ILE A 208 13.04 -1.93 -1.77
C ILE A 208 11.93 -2.48 -2.67
N THR A 209 11.72 -3.78 -2.64
CA THR A 209 10.69 -4.44 -3.46
C THR A 209 10.21 -5.72 -2.77
N GLU A 210 8.95 -5.76 -2.34
CA GLU A 210 8.39 -6.83 -1.51
C GLU A 210 8.65 -8.22 -2.08
N GLY A 211 8.36 -8.39 -3.38
CA GLY A 211 8.56 -9.66 -4.10
C GLY A 211 9.99 -9.88 -4.58
N GLY A 212 10.81 -8.83 -4.68
CA GLY A 212 12.16 -8.88 -5.25
C GLY A 212 12.21 -8.77 -6.77
N GLU A 213 11.05 -8.64 -7.46
CA GLU A 213 10.94 -8.84 -8.90
C GLU A 213 10.48 -7.60 -9.70
N THR A 214 10.16 -6.49 -9.06
CA THR A 214 9.56 -5.30 -9.70
C THR A 214 10.51 -4.65 -10.69
N SER A 215 10.17 -4.68 -11.97
CA SER A 215 11.05 -4.27 -13.07
C SER A 215 11.53 -2.82 -12.94
N SER A 216 10.65 -1.88 -12.60
CA SER A 216 11.02 -0.46 -12.45
C SER A 216 12.03 -0.24 -11.31
N VAL A 217 11.88 -0.95 -10.18
CA VAL A 217 12.80 -0.89 -9.02
C VAL A 217 14.15 -1.48 -9.37
N LEU A 218 14.18 -2.65 -10.05
CA LEU A 218 15.42 -3.24 -10.55
C LEU A 218 16.09 -2.34 -11.60
N GLY A 219 15.31 -1.59 -12.38
CA GLY A 219 15.81 -0.58 -13.29
C GLY A 219 16.52 0.58 -12.59
N THR A 220 15.97 1.08 -11.46
CA THR A 220 16.64 2.10 -10.63
C THR A 220 17.93 1.58 -10.03
N LEU A 221 17.91 0.35 -9.49
CA LEU A 221 19.07 -0.33 -8.91
C LEU A 221 20.20 -0.49 -9.92
N ARG A 222 19.89 -0.98 -11.12
CA ARG A 222 20.87 -1.15 -12.20
C ARG A 222 21.52 0.17 -12.57
N TYR A 223 20.73 1.26 -12.72
CA TYR A 223 21.30 2.58 -12.96
C TYR A 223 22.26 2.99 -11.83
N ALA A 224 21.87 2.82 -10.57
CA ALA A 224 22.68 3.19 -9.41
C ALA A 224 24.02 2.41 -9.37
N SER A 225 23.98 1.08 -9.60
CA SER A 225 25.15 0.22 -9.68
C SER A 225 26.11 0.68 -10.80
N GLU A 226 25.60 0.89 -12.03
CA GLU A 226 26.39 1.35 -13.18
C GLU A 226 27.05 2.71 -12.93
N HIS A 227 26.47 3.58 -12.08
CA HIS A 227 27.00 4.90 -11.73
C HIS A 227 27.82 4.92 -10.44
N GLY A 228 28.12 3.75 -9.89
CA GLY A 228 29.06 3.57 -8.77
C GLY A 228 28.52 3.94 -7.41
N ALA A 229 27.20 3.99 -7.21
CA ALA A 229 26.58 4.05 -5.91
C ALA A 229 26.80 2.72 -5.16
N ARG A 230 26.82 2.74 -3.84
CA ARG A 230 26.83 1.53 -3.02
C ARG A 230 25.41 1.00 -2.88
N CYS A 231 25.12 -0.15 -3.48
CA CYS A 231 23.77 -0.64 -3.70
C CYS A 231 23.36 -1.74 -2.72
N PHE A 232 22.09 -1.66 -2.28
CA PHE A 232 21.43 -2.67 -1.46
C PHE A 232 20.09 -3.03 -2.12
N LEU A 233 19.78 -4.33 -2.16
CA LEU A 233 18.52 -4.86 -2.64
C LEU A 233 17.80 -5.57 -1.48
N VAL A 234 16.63 -5.07 -1.11
CA VAL A 234 15.84 -5.52 0.04
C VAL A 234 14.52 -6.11 -0.45
N PHE A 235 14.19 -7.34 -0.03
CA PHE A 235 12.96 -8.04 -0.43
C PHE A 235 12.57 -9.16 0.54
N ASN A 236 11.39 -9.78 0.32
CA ASN A 236 10.76 -10.77 1.22
C ASN A 236 10.51 -12.14 0.58
N ASN A 237 11.32 -12.57 -0.35
CA ASN A 237 11.29 -13.94 -0.87
C ASN A 237 12.68 -14.57 -0.77
N PRO A 238 12.80 -15.91 -0.66
CA PRO A 238 14.09 -16.55 -0.69
C PRO A 238 14.89 -16.19 -1.93
N ALA A 239 16.07 -15.60 -1.75
CA ALA A 239 16.92 -15.12 -2.85
C ALA A 239 17.23 -16.20 -3.90
N TYR A 240 17.37 -17.47 -3.47
CA TYR A 240 17.65 -18.59 -4.39
C TYR A 240 16.48 -18.87 -5.36
N LEU A 241 15.22 -18.63 -4.93
CA LEU A 241 14.05 -18.76 -5.82
C LEU A 241 14.05 -17.67 -6.90
N LEU A 242 14.24 -16.42 -6.49
CA LEU A 242 14.32 -15.29 -7.42
C LEU A 242 15.44 -15.48 -8.44
N ARG A 243 16.63 -15.81 -7.96
CA ARG A 243 17.82 -16.07 -8.78
C ARG A 243 17.62 -17.25 -9.74
N GLY A 244 16.91 -18.28 -9.30
CA GLY A 244 16.71 -19.51 -10.09
C GLY A 244 15.70 -19.37 -11.22
N TYR A 245 14.65 -18.55 -11.03
CA TYR A 245 13.49 -18.53 -11.93
C TYR A 245 13.28 -17.22 -12.70
N LEU A 246 13.86 -16.10 -12.24
CA LEU A 246 13.64 -14.79 -12.85
C LEU A 246 14.95 -14.16 -13.31
N ASP A 247 15.13 -14.02 -14.62
CA ASP A 247 16.38 -13.50 -15.20
C ASP A 247 16.72 -12.10 -14.70
N ARG A 248 15.71 -11.19 -14.63
CA ARG A 248 15.90 -9.83 -14.13
C ARG A 248 16.34 -9.78 -12.66
N CYS A 249 15.89 -10.77 -11.85
CA CYS A 249 16.31 -10.88 -10.45
C CYS A 249 17.71 -11.48 -10.32
N ARG A 250 18.02 -12.48 -11.15
CA ARG A 250 19.37 -13.08 -11.23
C ARG A 250 20.41 -12.01 -11.54
N GLU A 251 20.16 -11.18 -12.58
CA GLU A 251 21.06 -10.08 -12.94
C GLU A 251 21.32 -9.13 -11.76
N ALA A 252 20.30 -8.78 -11.00
CA ALA A 252 20.41 -7.89 -9.86
C ALA A 252 21.09 -8.54 -8.63
N ILE A 253 20.80 -9.83 -8.36
CA ILE A 253 21.35 -10.58 -7.23
C ILE A 253 22.83 -10.92 -7.47
N ASP A 254 23.20 -11.20 -8.71
CA ASP A 254 24.57 -11.57 -9.10
C ASP A 254 25.47 -10.36 -9.36
N ASP A 255 24.93 -9.13 -9.32
CA ASP A 255 25.74 -7.91 -9.47
C ASP A 255 26.68 -7.76 -8.26
N PRO A 256 28.03 -7.78 -8.44
CA PRO A 256 28.98 -7.69 -7.34
C PRO A 256 28.93 -6.35 -6.56
N ASN A 257 28.29 -5.31 -7.11
CA ASN A 257 28.10 -4.01 -6.47
C ASN A 257 26.84 -3.97 -5.59
N VAL A 258 26.02 -5.04 -5.60
CA VAL A 258 24.74 -5.11 -4.88
C VAL A 258 24.88 -6.03 -3.65
N THR A 259 24.58 -5.50 -2.48
CA THR A 259 24.40 -6.29 -1.26
C THR A 259 22.93 -6.68 -1.14
N VAL A 260 22.63 -7.97 -1.12
CA VAL A 260 21.27 -8.50 -0.96
C VAL A 260 20.93 -8.64 0.51
N ILE A 261 19.76 -8.17 0.92
CA ILE A 261 19.18 -8.37 2.26
C ILE A 261 17.83 -9.06 2.10
N ASP A 262 17.82 -10.37 2.35
CA ASP A 262 16.62 -11.20 2.28
C ASP A 262 15.88 -11.14 3.62
N LEU A 263 14.66 -10.63 3.60
CA LEU A 263 13.79 -10.46 4.77
C LEU A 263 12.68 -11.52 4.84
N TYR A 264 12.83 -12.62 4.12
CA TYR A 264 11.79 -13.63 4.07
C TYR A 264 11.30 -14.05 5.46
N CYS A 265 10.06 -13.70 5.78
CA CYS A 265 9.39 -13.97 7.05
C CYS A 265 8.14 -14.85 6.89
N GLY A 266 8.06 -15.65 5.84
CA GLY A 266 6.89 -16.46 5.52
C GLY A 266 5.94 -15.82 4.50
N SER A 267 4.84 -16.51 4.23
CA SER A 267 3.78 -16.00 3.34
C SER A 267 3.02 -14.85 3.99
N MET A 268 2.40 -13.99 3.18
CA MET A 268 1.64 -12.84 3.68
C MET A 268 0.34 -13.27 4.40
N SER A 269 -0.07 -12.53 5.42
CA SER A 269 -1.31 -12.79 6.17
C SER A 269 -2.55 -12.83 5.28
N VAL A 270 -2.54 -12.05 4.19
CA VAL A 270 -3.45 -12.20 3.05
C VAL A 270 -2.60 -12.46 1.81
N ALA A 271 -2.79 -13.62 1.19
CA ALA A 271 -1.99 -14.08 0.06
C ALA A 271 -1.97 -13.04 -1.07
N GLY A 272 -0.78 -12.65 -1.50
CA GLY A 272 -0.55 -11.61 -2.50
C GLY A 272 -0.63 -10.16 -1.97
N SER A 273 -1.00 -9.94 -0.71
CA SER A 273 -1.05 -8.60 -0.12
C SER A 273 0.27 -8.24 0.56
N THR A 274 1.26 -7.82 -0.22
CA THR A 274 2.63 -7.55 0.23
C THR A 274 2.75 -6.34 1.17
N ARG A 275 1.73 -5.48 1.26
CA ARG A 275 1.65 -4.41 2.26
C ARG A 275 1.58 -4.91 3.72
N MET A 276 1.40 -6.22 3.95
CA MET A 276 1.37 -6.84 5.26
C MET A 276 2.80 -7.03 5.82
N GLN A 277 3.25 -8.27 6.05
CA GLN A 277 4.55 -8.54 6.67
C GLN A 277 5.73 -8.01 5.85
N ALA A 278 5.67 -8.08 4.50
CA ALA A 278 6.78 -7.66 3.66
C ALA A 278 7.13 -6.20 3.88
N THR A 279 6.23 -5.26 3.59
CA THR A 279 6.53 -3.83 3.82
C THR A 279 6.73 -3.49 5.30
N THR A 280 6.20 -4.29 6.24
CA THR A 280 6.46 -4.06 7.68
C THR A 280 7.90 -4.38 8.04
N SER A 281 8.44 -5.52 7.58
CA SER A 281 9.85 -5.88 7.81
C SER A 281 10.82 -4.94 7.09
N GLU A 282 10.46 -4.50 5.87
CA GLU A 282 11.23 -3.52 5.10
C GLU A 282 11.26 -2.15 5.76
N GLN A 283 10.10 -1.67 6.28
CA GLN A 283 10.04 -0.43 7.06
C GLN A 283 10.90 -0.55 8.32
N LEU A 284 10.77 -1.65 9.06
CA LEU A 284 11.53 -1.90 10.28
C LEU A 284 13.03 -1.92 9.99
N LEU A 285 13.50 -2.66 8.96
CA LEU A 285 14.91 -2.69 8.57
C LEU A 285 15.44 -1.31 8.22
N CYS A 286 14.79 -0.65 7.25
CA CYS A 286 15.32 0.58 6.66
C CYS A 286 15.27 1.75 7.64
N SER A 287 14.19 1.86 8.44
CA SER A 287 14.09 2.93 9.45
C SER A 287 15.07 2.73 10.60
N CYS A 288 15.29 1.49 11.07
CA CYS A 288 16.31 1.19 12.09
C CYS A 288 17.73 1.43 11.57
N ALA A 289 18.04 1.08 10.32
CA ALA A 289 19.33 1.38 9.72
C ALA A 289 19.57 2.91 9.61
N LEU A 290 18.52 3.64 9.22
CA LEU A 290 18.56 5.10 9.11
C LEU A 290 18.78 5.76 10.49
N GLU A 291 18.08 5.30 11.54
CA GLU A 291 18.23 5.78 12.91
C GLU A 291 19.61 5.42 13.48
N ALA A 292 20.12 4.20 13.22
CA ALA A 292 21.46 3.80 13.62
C ALA A 292 22.55 4.65 12.93
N ALA A 293 22.35 5.00 11.66
CA ALA A 293 23.23 5.92 10.95
C ALA A 293 23.18 7.33 11.54
N LEU A 294 21.98 7.85 11.85
CA LEU A 294 21.79 9.13 12.54
C LEU A 294 22.54 9.15 13.87
N ALA A 295 22.40 8.12 14.70
CA ALA A 295 23.09 8.01 15.99
C ALA A 295 24.63 8.02 15.87
N ARG A 296 25.18 7.53 14.74
CA ARG A 296 26.62 7.53 14.46
C ARG A 296 27.14 8.89 13.92
N VAL A 297 26.30 9.66 13.24
CA VAL A 297 26.69 10.97 12.68
C VAL A 297 26.33 12.13 13.62
N VAL A 298 25.32 11.97 14.50
CA VAL A 298 24.91 12.92 15.52
C VAL A 298 24.80 12.22 16.88
N PRO A 299 25.93 11.87 17.54
CA PRO A 299 25.97 10.92 18.66
C PRO A 299 25.14 11.30 19.89
N ARG A 300 24.81 12.59 20.09
CA ARG A 300 23.98 13.02 21.24
C ARG A 300 22.56 12.44 21.20
N PHE A 301 22.07 12.03 20.03
CA PHE A 301 20.76 11.38 19.87
C PHE A 301 20.80 9.84 19.96
N ALA A 302 21.99 9.25 20.15
CA ALA A 302 22.12 7.78 20.29
C ALA A 302 21.31 7.21 21.47
N ARG A 303 21.07 8.01 22.52
CA ARG A 303 20.24 7.61 23.66
C ARG A 303 18.74 7.55 23.36
N GLU A 304 18.31 8.11 22.24
CA GLU A 304 16.92 8.06 21.75
C GLU A 304 16.69 6.87 20.81
N THR A 305 17.70 6.03 20.63
CA THR A 305 17.64 4.82 19.80
C THR A 305 17.41 3.61 20.71
N ALA A 306 16.52 2.72 20.30
CA ALA A 306 16.26 1.48 21.04
C ALA A 306 17.56 0.64 21.12
N PRO A 307 17.92 0.10 22.28
CA PRO A 307 19.14 -0.72 22.43
C PRO A 307 19.07 -2.04 21.68
N ASP A 308 17.87 -2.55 21.45
CA ASP A 308 17.60 -3.77 20.66
C ASP A 308 16.31 -3.55 19.87
N TYR A 309 16.44 -3.42 18.56
CA TYR A 309 15.30 -3.17 17.65
C TYR A 309 14.30 -4.33 17.61
N THR A 310 14.76 -5.58 17.74
CA THR A 310 13.87 -6.74 17.75
C THR A 310 12.99 -6.74 19.01
N VAL A 311 13.61 -6.51 20.17
CA VAL A 311 12.89 -6.42 21.44
C VAL A 311 11.91 -5.25 21.44
N ALA A 312 12.31 -4.09 20.92
CA ALA A 312 11.42 -2.94 20.81
C ALA A 312 10.21 -3.23 19.90
N PHE A 313 10.42 -3.92 18.78
CA PHE A 313 9.34 -4.34 17.89
C PHE A 313 8.43 -5.39 18.55
N GLU A 314 8.98 -6.37 19.26
CA GLU A 314 8.20 -7.36 20.01
C GLU A 314 7.33 -6.71 21.10
N ARG A 315 7.83 -5.67 21.77
CA ARG A 315 7.05 -4.86 22.73
C ARG A 315 5.93 -4.09 22.07
N LEU A 316 6.18 -3.51 20.89
CA LEU A 316 5.15 -2.84 20.10
C LEU A 316 4.03 -3.83 19.70
N LEU A 317 4.38 -5.02 19.20
CA LEU A 317 3.40 -6.06 18.89
C LEU A 317 2.59 -6.44 20.14
N ALA A 318 3.26 -6.65 21.28
CA ALA A 318 2.57 -6.98 22.53
C ALA A 318 1.63 -5.87 23.00
N ALA A 319 1.99 -4.60 22.81
CA ALA A 319 1.13 -3.46 23.13
C ALA A 319 -0.13 -3.41 22.25
N LEU A 320 0.02 -3.66 20.93
CA LEU A 320 -1.11 -3.76 19.99
C LEU A 320 -1.99 -4.99 20.24
N GLU A 321 -1.42 -6.06 20.73
CA GLU A 321 -2.13 -7.31 21.11
C GLU A 321 -2.77 -7.25 22.49
N SER A 322 -2.53 -6.20 23.27
CA SER A 322 -3.19 -5.99 24.54
C SER A 322 -4.73 -5.91 24.36
N PRO A 323 -5.53 -6.19 25.40
CA PRO A 323 -6.98 -6.02 25.32
C PRO A 323 -7.40 -4.64 24.82
N ALA A 324 -6.71 -3.57 25.25
CA ALA A 324 -6.99 -2.20 24.82
C ALA A 324 -6.61 -1.95 23.35
N GLY A 325 -5.43 -2.42 22.89
CA GLY A 325 -5.00 -2.30 21.50
C GLY A 325 -5.94 -3.04 20.54
N ARG A 326 -6.30 -4.28 20.88
CA ARG A 326 -7.27 -5.05 20.08
C ARG A 326 -8.65 -4.41 20.06
N ALA A 327 -9.13 -3.91 21.22
CA ALA A 327 -10.43 -3.23 21.29
C ALA A 327 -10.47 -1.96 20.44
N MET A 328 -9.37 -1.19 20.42
CA MET A 328 -9.25 -0.01 19.54
C MET A 328 -9.42 -0.42 18.07
N ILE A 329 -8.64 -1.38 17.60
CA ILE A 329 -8.67 -1.84 16.20
C ILE A 329 -10.04 -2.45 15.85
N ALA A 330 -10.58 -3.31 16.71
CA ALA A 330 -11.86 -3.99 16.48
C ALA A 330 -13.03 -3.01 16.40
N ARG A 331 -13.07 -2.01 17.28
CA ARG A 331 -14.09 -0.95 17.27
C ARG A 331 -14.08 -0.18 15.94
N GLU A 332 -12.90 0.17 15.42
CA GLU A 332 -12.78 0.89 14.17
C GLU A 332 -13.17 0.01 12.97
N ILE A 333 -12.85 -1.30 12.98
CA ILE A 333 -13.32 -2.26 11.97
C ILE A 333 -14.85 -2.34 11.95
N GLU A 334 -15.48 -2.46 13.11
CA GLU A 334 -16.94 -2.52 13.25
C GLU A 334 -17.58 -1.22 12.76
N PHE A 335 -17.00 -0.08 13.14
CA PHE A 335 -17.46 1.24 12.73
C PHE A 335 -17.37 1.43 11.20
N GLU A 336 -16.18 1.25 10.60
CA GLU A 336 -15.99 1.35 9.14
C GLU A 336 -16.91 0.39 8.38
N THR A 337 -16.97 -0.87 8.82
CA THR A 337 -17.85 -1.88 8.21
C THR A 337 -19.30 -1.43 8.21
N GLY A 338 -19.77 -0.85 9.32
CA GLY A 338 -21.13 -0.31 9.44
C GLY A 338 -21.38 0.87 8.50
N VAL A 339 -20.41 1.78 8.36
CA VAL A 339 -20.51 2.93 7.44
C VAL A 339 -20.55 2.45 5.99
N TYR A 340 -19.66 1.56 5.60
CA TYR A 340 -19.56 1.09 4.21
C TYR A 340 -20.75 0.21 3.80
N ARG A 341 -21.26 -0.65 4.69
CA ARG A 341 -22.50 -1.43 4.44
C ARG A 341 -23.71 -0.55 4.18
N ALA A 342 -23.75 0.62 4.77
CA ALA A 342 -24.80 1.60 4.54
C ALA A 342 -24.57 2.46 3.28
N GLY A 343 -23.53 2.20 2.49
CA GLY A 343 -23.16 3.01 1.33
C GLY A 343 -22.52 4.35 1.70
N GLY A 344 -21.99 4.46 2.93
CA GLY A 344 -21.34 5.66 3.45
C GLY A 344 -19.85 5.75 3.13
N ARG A 345 -19.22 6.81 3.67
CA ARG A 345 -17.78 7.10 3.50
C ARG A 345 -17.16 7.53 4.81
N VAL A 346 -15.87 7.17 5.00
CA VAL A 346 -15.06 7.58 6.14
C VAL A 346 -14.00 8.59 5.69
N THR A 347 -13.77 9.62 6.48
CA THR A 347 -12.67 10.58 6.29
C THR A 347 -11.82 10.61 7.55
N TYR A 348 -10.56 10.20 7.44
CA TYR A 348 -9.58 10.30 8.52
C TYR A 348 -9.06 11.73 8.60
N ILE A 349 -9.00 12.27 9.82
CA ILE A 349 -8.44 13.58 10.12
C ILE A 349 -7.17 13.35 10.92
N ALA A 350 -6.03 13.76 10.37
CA ALA A 350 -4.72 13.56 10.98
C ALA A 350 -3.76 14.68 10.57
N ASP A 351 -2.77 14.95 11.42
CA ASP A 351 -1.60 15.76 11.10
C ASP A 351 -0.34 14.90 11.07
N ARG A 352 -0.18 14.05 12.08
CA ARG A 352 0.95 13.14 12.20
C ARG A 352 0.65 11.80 11.51
N CYS A 353 1.71 11.13 11.05
CA CYS A 353 1.62 9.82 10.38
C CYS A 353 0.71 9.82 9.14
N MET A 354 0.52 10.98 8.48
CA MET A 354 -0.33 11.06 7.29
C MET A 354 0.14 10.14 6.16
N LEU A 355 1.46 9.96 5.97
CA LEU A 355 2.00 9.06 4.96
C LEU A 355 1.61 7.60 5.20
N ASP A 356 1.55 7.16 6.47
CA ASP A 356 1.09 5.81 6.82
C ASP A 356 -0.40 5.64 6.49
N LEU A 357 -1.23 6.66 6.82
CA LEU A 357 -2.65 6.66 6.50
C LEU A 357 -2.88 6.69 4.99
N PHE A 358 -2.14 7.51 4.23
CA PHE A 358 -2.23 7.54 2.78
C PHE A 358 -1.81 6.22 2.16
N THR A 359 -0.75 5.60 2.65
CA THR A 359 -0.29 4.29 2.18
C THR A 359 -1.42 3.27 2.30
N ASP A 360 -2.04 3.13 3.49
CA ASP A 360 -3.16 2.21 3.68
C ASP A 360 -4.35 2.56 2.78
N ASN A 361 -4.78 3.84 2.76
CA ASN A 361 -5.96 4.25 2.00
C ASN A 361 -5.78 4.07 0.48
N THR A 362 -4.61 4.37 -0.06
CA THR A 362 -4.33 4.20 -1.49
C THR A 362 -4.24 2.73 -1.86
N GLU A 363 -3.62 1.90 -1.01
CA GLU A 363 -3.51 0.45 -1.22
C GLU A 363 -4.85 -0.29 -1.16
N ARG A 364 -5.88 0.27 -0.53
CA ARG A 364 -7.23 -0.33 -0.53
C ARG A 364 -7.82 -0.45 -1.94
N GLY A 365 -7.50 0.49 -2.85
CA GLY A 365 -7.95 0.46 -4.24
C GLY A 365 -7.50 -0.81 -4.97
N PRO A 366 -6.20 -1.02 -5.20
CA PRO A 366 -5.69 -2.19 -5.91
C PRO A 366 -5.89 -3.50 -5.13
N THR A 367 -5.86 -3.46 -3.79
CA THR A 367 -5.98 -4.67 -2.97
C THR A 367 -7.41 -5.21 -2.90
N PHE A 368 -8.42 -4.34 -2.87
CA PHE A 368 -9.80 -4.72 -2.62
C PHE A 368 -10.78 -4.21 -3.68
N MET A 369 -10.29 -3.62 -4.76
CA MET A 369 -11.09 -3.02 -5.83
C MET A 369 -12.14 -2.03 -5.31
N ILE A 370 -11.74 -1.14 -4.40
CA ILE A 370 -12.58 0.02 -4.08
C ILE A 370 -12.22 1.19 -5.01
N PRO A 371 -13.14 2.15 -5.21
CA PRO A 371 -12.84 3.33 -6.01
C PRO A 371 -11.58 4.04 -5.49
N PRO A 372 -10.68 4.51 -6.38
CA PRO A 372 -9.47 5.22 -5.97
C PRO A 372 -9.80 6.58 -5.35
N LEU A 373 -8.82 7.16 -4.67
CA LEU A 373 -8.89 8.56 -4.25
C LEU A 373 -9.13 9.44 -5.47
N ARG A 374 -9.99 10.47 -5.32
CA ARG A 374 -10.42 11.35 -6.42
C ARG A 374 -10.00 12.77 -6.18
N SER A 375 -9.63 13.43 -7.27
CA SER A 375 -9.35 14.86 -7.29
C SER A 375 -10.64 15.69 -7.34
N SER A 376 -10.54 16.98 -7.06
CA SER A 376 -11.65 17.93 -7.21
C SER A 376 -12.17 18.07 -8.66
N ARG A 377 -11.37 17.63 -9.65
CA ARG A 377 -11.76 17.57 -11.07
C ARG A 377 -12.62 16.35 -11.41
N GLU A 378 -12.60 15.31 -10.56
CA GLU A 378 -13.27 14.02 -10.78
C GLU A 378 -14.57 13.89 -9.93
N ARG A 379 -15.29 14.96 -9.65
CA ARG A 379 -16.45 15.00 -8.73
C ARG A 379 -17.59 14.07 -9.12
N GLY A 380 -17.80 13.85 -10.41
CA GLY A 380 -18.89 12.99 -10.94
C GLY A 380 -18.59 11.50 -10.89
N LEU A 381 -17.37 11.10 -10.54
CA LEU A 381 -16.97 9.69 -10.50
C LEU A 381 -17.15 9.09 -9.10
N PRO A 382 -17.28 7.75 -8.99
CA PRO A 382 -17.34 7.07 -7.69
C PRO A 382 -16.13 7.44 -6.83
N GLN A 383 -16.40 7.98 -5.64
CA GLN A 383 -15.38 8.42 -4.69
C GLN A 383 -14.86 7.24 -3.86
N SER A 384 -13.59 7.29 -3.44
CA SER A 384 -13.04 6.33 -2.50
C SER A 384 -13.86 6.27 -1.21
N TRP A 385 -14.00 5.08 -0.65
CA TRP A 385 -14.72 4.88 0.60
C TRP A 385 -14.00 5.51 1.79
N ALA A 386 -12.67 5.56 1.74
CA ALA A 386 -11.82 6.23 2.72
C ALA A 386 -11.11 7.44 2.10
N PHE A 387 -10.78 8.44 2.92
CA PHE A 387 -9.98 9.62 2.54
C PHE A 387 -9.21 10.13 3.75
N VAL A 388 -8.17 10.94 3.51
CA VAL A 388 -7.36 11.55 4.58
C VAL A 388 -7.33 13.05 4.42
N LYS A 389 -7.49 13.81 5.52
CA LYS A 389 -7.42 15.27 5.55
C LYS A 389 -6.56 15.76 6.72
N ASN A 390 -5.80 16.82 6.46
CA ASN A 390 -5.07 17.55 7.48
C ASN A 390 -5.90 18.76 7.94
N PRO A 391 -6.10 18.99 9.23
CA PRO A 391 -6.89 20.12 9.72
C PRO A 391 -6.10 21.42 9.85
N LEU A 392 -4.76 21.39 9.83
CA LEU A 392 -3.89 22.54 10.14
C LEU A 392 -3.46 23.33 8.90
N HIS A 393 -3.40 22.66 7.74
CA HIS A 393 -2.78 23.22 6.53
C HIS A 393 -3.75 23.22 5.35
N SER A 394 -3.59 24.20 4.45
CA SER A 394 -4.20 24.11 3.13
C SER A 394 -3.65 22.92 2.35
N THR A 395 -4.35 22.46 1.31
CA THR A 395 -3.89 21.32 0.49
C THR A 395 -2.48 21.52 -0.07
N ALA A 396 -2.16 22.71 -0.56
CA ALA A 396 -0.84 23.00 -1.13
C ALA A 396 0.28 22.95 -0.08
N GLU A 397 0.02 23.50 1.12
CA GLU A 397 0.93 23.44 2.26
C GLU A 397 1.06 22.01 2.78
N CYS A 398 -0.07 21.30 2.93
CA CYS A 398 -0.11 19.95 3.45
C CYS A 398 0.79 18.97 2.66
N TRP A 399 0.81 19.05 1.32
CA TRP A 399 1.72 18.24 0.51
C TRP A 399 3.19 18.49 0.85
N SER A 400 3.58 19.74 1.05
CA SER A 400 4.96 20.10 1.38
C SER A 400 5.30 19.74 2.84
N GLU A 401 4.39 19.99 3.77
CA GLU A 401 4.58 19.68 5.20
C GLU A 401 4.69 18.16 5.43
N MET A 402 3.82 17.37 4.83
CA MET A 402 3.83 15.92 4.95
C MET A 402 5.12 15.29 4.39
N LEU A 403 5.65 15.84 3.29
CA LEU A 403 6.87 15.34 2.64
C LEU A 403 8.15 15.99 3.19
N ARG A 404 8.03 17.07 3.97
CA ARG A 404 9.13 17.94 4.38
C ARG A 404 9.99 18.43 3.21
N ARG A 405 9.39 18.49 2.02
CA ARG A 405 9.93 19.01 0.77
C ARG A 405 8.82 19.22 -0.26
N ARG A 406 9.13 19.93 -1.32
CA ARG A 406 8.22 20.03 -2.47
C ARG A 406 8.02 18.65 -3.12
N PRO A 407 6.81 18.27 -3.54
CA PRO A 407 6.54 17.04 -4.28
C PRO A 407 7.37 16.94 -5.57
N ARG A 408 7.93 15.74 -5.83
CA ARG A 408 8.64 15.37 -7.06
C ARG A 408 7.71 14.54 -7.96
N CYS A 409 6.81 15.21 -8.64
CA CYS A 409 5.93 14.60 -9.64
C CYS A 409 6.63 14.48 -10.99
N LEU A 410 6.12 13.61 -11.85
CA LEU A 410 6.61 13.44 -13.22
C LEU A 410 5.74 14.25 -14.18
N GLU A 411 6.37 15.07 -15.01
CA GLU A 411 5.71 15.67 -16.18
C GLU A 411 5.82 14.66 -17.32
N PHE A 412 4.82 13.78 -17.44
CA PHE A 412 4.84 12.63 -18.35
C PHE A 412 4.08 12.94 -19.65
N THR A 413 4.73 12.72 -20.79
CA THR A 413 4.21 13.09 -22.10
C THR A 413 3.98 11.87 -23.02
N ALA A 414 3.28 12.09 -24.14
CA ALA A 414 3.15 11.09 -25.20
C ALA A 414 4.51 10.64 -25.76
N ALA A 415 5.50 11.54 -25.82
CA ALA A 415 6.85 11.22 -26.26
C ALA A 415 7.56 10.28 -25.25
N ASP A 416 7.36 10.49 -23.95
CA ASP A 416 7.89 9.61 -22.91
C ASP A 416 7.28 8.22 -23.03
N ALA A 417 5.95 8.11 -23.18
CA ALA A 417 5.26 6.84 -23.37
C ALA A 417 5.76 6.10 -24.62
N ALA A 418 5.91 6.80 -25.73
CA ALA A 418 6.42 6.24 -26.99
C ALA A 418 7.86 5.73 -26.83
N SER A 419 8.73 6.51 -26.20
CA SER A 419 10.13 6.16 -25.97
C SER A 419 10.31 4.97 -25.04
N LEU A 420 9.37 4.75 -24.09
CA LEU A 420 9.30 3.59 -23.20
C LEU A 420 8.60 2.39 -23.86
N LYS A 421 8.15 2.52 -25.13
CA LYS A 421 7.37 1.49 -25.85
C LYS A 421 6.13 1.05 -25.09
N MET A 422 5.48 1.97 -24.41
CA MET A 422 4.23 1.69 -23.67
C MET A 422 3.08 1.40 -24.62
N PRO A 423 2.03 0.70 -24.16
CA PRO A 423 0.82 0.45 -24.95
C PRO A 423 0.24 1.74 -25.54
N ARG A 424 -0.35 1.66 -26.75
CA ARG A 424 -0.85 2.79 -27.52
C ARG A 424 -1.74 3.75 -26.75
N LYS A 425 -2.59 3.21 -25.83
CA LYS A 425 -3.45 4.02 -24.96
C LYS A 425 -2.72 5.08 -24.13
N PHE A 426 -1.46 4.81 -23.71
CA PHE A 426 -0.65 5.76 -22.93
C PHE A 426 0.05 6.81 -23.80
N ILE A 427 0.23 6.51 -25.09
CA ILE A 427 0.74 7.46 -26.08
C ILE A 427 -0.40 8.42 -26.45
N ASP A 428 -1.60 7.89 -26.70
CA ASP A 428 -2.76 8.70 -27.09
C ASP A 428 -3.33 9.51 -25.92
N HIS A 429 -3.25 8.95 -24.69
CA HIS A 429 -3.73 9.57 -23.45
C HIS A 429 -2.71 9.39 -22.33
N PRO A 430 -1.62 10.19 -22.32
CA PRO A 430 -0.62 10.11 -21.26
C PRO A 430 -1.26 10.44 -19.91
N PRO A 431 -0.85 9.73 -18.83
CA PRO A 431 -1.42 9.97 -17.51
C PRO A 431 -1.07 11.36 -16.99
N ALA A 432 -2.08 12.06 -16.45
CA ALA A 432 -1.92 13.34 -15.77
C ALA A 432 -1.42 13.08 -14.34
N ILE A 433 -0.10 13.16 -14.14
CA ILE A 433 0.60 12.82 -12.90
C ILE A 433 1.59 13.91 -12.46
N GLY A 434 1.39 15.11 -12.98
CA GLY A 434 2.18 16.29 -12.64
C GLY A 434 1.83 16.89 -11.29
N TYR A 435 2.60 17.88 -10.87
CA TYR A 435 2.34 18.61 -9.63
C TYR A 435 0.97 19.32 -9.64
N SER A 436 0.58 19.87 -10.78
CA SER A 436 -0.73 20.53 -10.96
C SER A 436 -1.91 19.57 -10.82
N ASP A 437 -1.68 18.28 -11.02
CA ASP A 437 -2.70 17.25 -10.81
C ASP A 437 -2.74 16.81 -9.35
N LEU A 438 -1.57 16.64 -8.72
CA LEU A 438 -1.47 16.25 -7.30
C LEU A 438 -2.20 17.23 -6.38
N VAL A 439 -2.03 18.53 -6.56
CA VAL A 439 -2.65 19.55 -5.69
C VAL A 439 -4.17 19.67 -5.84
N THR A 440 -4.76 18.95 -6.78
CA THR A 440 -6.23 18.87 -6.92
C THR A 440 -6.88 17.87 -5.98
N TYR A 441 -6.08 17.04 -5.29
CA TYR A 441 -6.56 16.17 -4.22
C TYR A 441 -6.60 16.96 -2.91
N MET A 442 -7.80 17.32 -2.48
CA MET A 442 -8.09 18.27 -1.39
C MET A 442 -7.84 17.66 -0.01
N ILE A 443 -6.56 17.38 0.30
CA ILE A 443 -6.11 16.73 1.53
C ILE A 443 -5.94 17.67 2.71
N GLY A 444 -6.06 18.96 2.51
CA GLY A 444 -5.95 19.99 3.55
C GLY A 444 -7.25 20.27 4.30
N SER A 445 -7.28 21.42 4.96
CA SER A 445 -8.39 21.87 5.82
C SER A 445 -9.62 22.39 5.04
N GLU A 446 -9.56 22.42 3.72
CA GLU A 446 -10.67 22.90 2.89
C GLU A 446 -11.92 22.03 3.06
N PRO A 447 -13.13 22.62 2.88
CA PRO A 447 -14.38 21.85 2.91
C PRO A 447 -14.40 20.71 1.88
N ALA A 448 -15.01 19.58 2.24
CA ALA A 448 -15.13 18.38 1.40
C ALA A 448 -16.60 17.95 1.27
N PRO A 449 -17.46 18.77 0.65
CA PRO A 449 -18.90 18.48 0.57
C PRO A 449 -19.20 17.16 -0.15
N GLU A 450 -18.37 16.74 -1.11
CA GLU A 450 -18.47 15.46 -1.82
C GLU A 450 -18.26 14.25 -0.90
N ARG A 451 -17.69 14.46 0.29
CA ARG A 451 -17.50 13.42 1.32
C ARG A 451 -18.66 13.33 2.30
N ILE A 452 -19.64 14.25 2.19
CA ILE A 452 -20.72 14.41 3.17
C ILE A 452 -22.08 14.42 2.50
N ALA A 453 -22.27 15.27 1.48
CA ALA A 453 -23.57 15.53 0.91
C ALA A 453 -24.14 14.33 0.13
N GLY A 454 -25.41 14.04 0.35
CA GLY A 454 -26.16 12.99 -0.37
C GLY A 454 -25.74 11.56 0.01
N LEU A 455 -24.88 11.37 1.02
CA LEU A 455 -24.50 10.05 1.49
C LEU A 455 -25.46 9.54 2.57
N PRO A 456 -25.80 8.23 2.57
CA PRO A 456 -26.58 7.61 3.65
C PRO A 456 -25.90 7.73 5.01
N ARG A 457 -24.55 7.64 5.04
CA ARG A 457 -23.70 7.85 6.20
C ARG A 457 -22.40 8.56 5.78
N ALA A 458 -22.00 9.56 6.54
CA ALA A 458 -20.74 10.27 6.36
C ALA A 458 -20.06 10.41 7.72
N ALA A 459 -18.85 9.86 7.85
CA ALA A 459 -18.16 9.79 9.11
C ALA A 459 -16.76 10.43 9.03
N ALA A 460 -16.35 11.10 10.11
CA ALA A 460 -14.99 11.54 10.35
C ALA A 460 -14.37 10.70 11.48
N VAL A 461 -13.14 10.23 11.28
CA VAL A 461 -12.33 9.56 12.29
C VAL A 461 -11.12 10.43 12.60
N THR A 462 -11.07 11.05 13.78
CA THR A 462 -9.92 11.84 14.21
C THR A 462 -8.86 10.93 14.80
N VAL A 463 -7.69 10.89 14.16
CA VAL A 463 -6.53 10.12 14.68
C VAL A 463 -5.83 10.96 15.76
N ARG A 464 -5.66 10.35 16.94
CA ARG A 464 -5.16 11.04 18.13
C ARG A 464 -3.92 10.38 18.71
N PHE A 465 -2.99 11.23 19.16
CA PHE A 465 -1.82 10.81 19.94
C PHE A 465 -1.79 11.55 21.28
N PRO A 466 -1.20 10.95 22.35
CA PRO A 466 -1.15 11.56 23.67
C PRO A 466 -0.50 12.96 23.69
N ASP A 467 0.48 13.17 22.83
CA ASP A 467 1.29 14.39 22.71
C ASP A 467 0.81 15.33 21.58
N ASP A 468 -0.43 15.18 21.11
CA ASP A 468 -1.03 16.11 20.16
C ASP A 468 -1.09 17.54 20.69
N SER A 469 -0.73 18.50 19.84
CA SER A 469 -0.78 19.91 20.21
C SER A 469 -2.21 20.41 20.45
N PRO A 470 -2.41 21.41 21.31
CA PRO A 470 -3.73 22.04 21.46
C PRO A 470 -4.28 22.59 20.15
N ALA A 471 -3.42 23.15 19.28
CA ALA A 471 -3.81 23.66 17.96
C ALA A 471 -4.36 22.54 17.05
N TYR A 472 -3.72 21.37 17.02
CA TYR A 472 -4.25 20.24 16.28
C TYR A 472 -5.60 19.78 16.83
N ARG A 473 -5.75 19.66 18.15
CA ARG A 473 -7.00 19.22 18.79
C ARG A 473 -8.16 20.13 18.43
N GLU A 474 -7.96 21.44 18.47
CA GLU A 474 -8.96 22.44 18.12
C GLU A 474 -9.30 22.40 16.62
N ALA A 475 -8.30 22.43 15.75
CA ALA A 475 -8.50 22.41 14.31
C ALA A 475 -9.15 21.09 13.83
N ALA A 476 -8.75 19.94 14.39
CA ALA A 476 -9.35 18.64 14.09
C ALA A 476 -10.82 18.57 14.51
N ALA A 477 -11.16 19.05 15.71
CA ALA A 477 -12.52 19.12 16.20
C ALA A 477 -13.39 20.05 15.32
N PHE A 478 -12.83 21.20 14.92
CA PHE A 478 -13.49 22.14 14.00
C PHE A 478 -13.76 21.50 12.63
N LEU A 479 -12.74 20.92 12.01
CA LEU A 479 -12.90 20.26 10.71
C LEU A 479 -13.90 19.09 10.78
N ALA A 480 -13.78 18.23 11.81
CA ALA A 480 -14.66 17.10 12.02
C ALA A 480 -16.13 17.52 12.23
N SER A 481 -16.38 18.73 12.71
CA SER A 481 -17.74 19.24 12.98
C SER A 481 -18.63 19.28 11.73
N ALA A 482 -18.03 19.27 10.53
CA ALA A 482 -18.77 19.20 9.27
C ALA A 482 -19.42 17.83 9.01
N TRP A 483 -18.92 16.74 9.65
CA TRP A 483 -19.47 15.39 9.48
C TRP A 483 -20.55 15.09 10.52
N PRO A 484 -21.65 14.42 10.12
CA PRO A 484 -22.72 14.04 11.05
C PRO A 484 -22.27 12.99 12.07
N GLU A 485 -21.37 12.06 11.67
CA GLU A 485 -20.79 11.05 12.55
C GLU A 485 -19.31 11.34 12.80
N ARG A 486 -18.89 11.29 14.07
CA ARG A 486 -17.54 11.62 14.50
C ARG A 486 -17.10 10.65 15.56
N VAL A 487 -15.92 10.05 15.35
CA VAL A 487 -15.26 9.18 16.31
C VAL A 487 -13.78 9.56 16.44
N GLU A 488 -13.14 9.13 17.51
CA GLU A 488 -11.70 9.29 17.72
C GLU A 488 -11.03 7.92 17.76
N MET A 489 -9.94 7.76 17.02
CA MET A 489 -9.03 6.63 17.09
C MET A 489 -7.80 7.07 17.89
N ASP A 490 -7.72 6.62 19.13
CA ASP A 490 -6.70 7.05 20.10
C ASP A 490 -5.53 6.06 20.15
N PHE A 491 -4.36 6.50 19.70
CA PHE A 491 -3.10 5.77 19.73
C PHE A 491 -2.35 5.97 21.06
N SER A 492 -3.01 5.76 22.20
CA SER A 492 -2.39 5.75 23.53
C SER A 492 -1.60 4.44 23.80
N ILE A 493 -0.89 3.94 22.79
CA ILE A 493 -0.09 2.73 22.85
C ILE A 493 1.32 3.09 23.30
N PRO A 494 1.86 2.43 24.34
CA PRO A 494 3.24 2.65 24.76
C PRO A 494 4.21 2.26 23.64
N VAL A 495 5.13 3.17 23.30
CA VAL A 495 6.17 2.93 22.31
C VAL A 495 7.54 3.25 22.89
N GLU A 496 8.57 2.54 22.43
CA GLU A 496 9.94 2.82 22.81
C GLU A 496 10.39 4.20 22.27
N PRO A 497 11.37 4.85 22.91
CA PRO A 497 11.99 6.06 22.36
C PRO A 497 12.58 5.79 20.98
N SER A 498 12.43 6.76 20.08
CA SER A 498 13.02 6.74 18.74
C SER A 498 13.16 8.16 18.22
N ALA A 499 14.37 8.53 17.80
CA ALA A 499 14.65 9.84 17.22
C ALA A 499 13.84 10.09 15.94
N LEU A 500 13.63 9.04 15.14
CA LEU A 500 12.86 9.06 13.90
C LEU A 500 11.38 8.67 14.07
N GLU A 501 10.90 8.48 15.33
CA GLU A 501 9.52 8.07 15.65
C GLU A 501 9.11 6.72 15.01
N ILE A 502 10.06 5.80 14.78
CA ILE A 502 9.89 4.51 14.11
C ILE A 502 8.68 3.74 14.66
N TRP A 503 8.60 3.64 15.97
CA TRP A 503 7.58 2.82 16.64
C TRP A 503 6.17 3.40 16.51
N ARG A 504 6.05 4.74 16.42
CA ARG A 504 4.77 5.40 16.14
C ARG A 504 4.28 5.10 14.73
N HIS A 505 5.15 5.26 13.73
CA HIS A 505 4.83 4.93 12.34
C HIS A 505 4.44 3.45 12.19
N LEU A 506 5.19 2.54 12.82
CA LEU A 506 4.86 1.10 12.80
C LEU A 506 3.57 0.79 13.55
N ALA A 507 3.26 1.46 14.68
CA ALA A 507 2.00 1.30 15.40
C ALA A 507 0.80 1.66 14.52
N VAL A 508 0.86 2.80 13.83
CA VAL A 508 -0.19 3.23 12.89
C VAL A 508 -0.30 2.26 11.73
N LYS A 509 0.82 1.92 11.08
CA LYS A 509 0.83 0.98 9.96
C LYS A 509 0.20 -0.38 10.31
N LEU A 510 0.64 -1.02 11.39
CA LEU A 510 0.11 -2.32 11.83
C LEU A 510 -1.38 -2.25 12.16
N SER A 511 -1.81 -1.17 12.84
CA SER A 511 -3.22 -0.96 13.16
C SER A 511 -4.07 -0.77 11.92
N PHE A 512 -3.62 0.05 10.95
CA PHE A 512 -4.36 0.29 9.71
C PHE A 512 -4.33 -0.92 8.76
N ASN A 513 -3.27 -1.71 8.73
CA ASN A 513 -3.24 -2.99 8.03
C ASN A 513 -4.31 -3.94 8.56
N CYS A 514 -4.43 -4.08 9.89
CA CYS A 514 -5.48 -4.88 10.52
C CYS A 514 -6.87 -4.28 10.25
N LEU A 515 -7.01 -2.96 10.38
CA LEU A 515 -8.28 -2.25 10.20
C LEU A 515 -8.82 -2.44 8.78
N SER A 516 -8.08 -2.05 7.78
CA SER A 516 -8.54 -2.12 6.38
C SER A 516 -8.75 -3.56 5.91
N THR A 517 -7.85 -4.49 6.27
CA THR A 517 -8.01 -5.91 5.95
C THR A 517 -9.24 -6.50 6.65
N GLY A 518 -9.42 -6.20 7.94
CA GLY A 518 -10.56 -6.68 8.72
C GLY A 518 -11.89 -6.15 8.19
N THR A 519 -11.98 -4.84 7.93
CA THR A 519 -13.15 -4.21 7.31
C THR A 519 -13.50 -4.88 5.98
N MET A 520 -12.53 -5.08 5.10
CA MET A 520 -12.76 -5.69 3.80
C MET A 520 -13.09 -7.19 3.90
N THR A 521 -12.55 -7.90 4.87
CA THR A 521 -12.95 -9.29 5.17
C THR A 521 -14.40 -9.36 5.65
N CYS A 522 -14.80 -8.48 6.56
CA CYS A 522 -16.20 -8.36 7.02
C CYS A 522 -17.17 -7.99 5.90
N LEU A 523 -16.68 -7.35 4.83
CA LEU A 523 -17.45 -7.00 3.62
C LEU A 523 -17.39 -8.08 2.53
N GLY A 524 -16.72 -9.23 2.79
CA GLY A 524 -16.64 -10.35 1.84
C GLY A 524 -15.66 -10.16 0.71
N ARG A 525 -14.68 -9.24 0.83
CA ARG A 525 -13.66 -8.98 -0.21
C ARG A 525 -12.39 -9.82 -0.06
N VAL A 526 -12.33 -10.63 0.99
CA VAL A 526 -11.29 -11.64 1.23
C VAL A 526 -11.97 -13.00 1.33
N THR A 527 -11.45 -14.02 0.67
CA THR A 527 -11.97 -15.39 0.71
C THR A 527 -10.91 -16.28 1.36
N GLY A 528 -11.23 -16.92 2.49
CA GLY A 528 -10.23 -17.55 3.35
C GLY A 528 -9.21 -16.50 3.81
N ASN A 529 -7.96 -16.63 3.35
CA ASN A 529 -6.94 -15.58 3.47
C ASN A 529 -6.41 -15.13 2.09
N TRP A 530 -7.23 -15.19 1.05
CA TRP A 530 -6.87 -14.80 -0.31
C TRP A 530 -7.45 -13.43 -0.68
N MET A 531 -6.65 -12.60 -1.34
CA MET A 531 -7.06 -11.34 -1.93
C MET A 531 -7.90 -11.59 -3.18
N SER A 532 -9.19 -11.95 -3.01
CA SER A 532 -10.05 -12.46 -4.07
C SER A 532 -10.73 -11.37 -4.94
N HIS A 533 -10.77 -10.12 -4.45
CA HIS A 533 -11.19 -8.95 -5.22
C HIS A 533 -9.96 -8.24 -5.78
N VAL A 534 -9.40 -8.72 -6.86
CA VAL A 534 -8.20 -8.17 -7.48
C VAL A 534 -8.48 -7.68 -8.90
N SER A 535 -7.96 -6.50 -9.24
CA SER A 535 -7.92 -6.02 -10.63
C SER A 535 -6.73 -6.67 -11.36
N ILE A 536 -6.93 -7.06 -12.62
CA ILE A 536 -5.87 -7.63 -13.47
C ILE A 536 -5.14 -6.52 -14.26
N SER A 537 -4.71 -5.45 -13.57
CA SER A 537 -4.17 -4.23 -14.18
C SER A 537 -2.71 -4.34 -14.65
N CYS A 538 -1.98 -5.36 -14.21
CA CYS A 538 -0.62 -5.67 -14.67
C CYS A 538 -0.40 -7.18 -14.79
N LYS A 539 0.70 -7.61 -15.42
CA LYS A 539 0.99 -9.02 -15.70
C LYS A 539 1.04 -9.89 -14.43
N LYS A 540 1.64 -9.38 -13.36
CA LYS A 540 1.66 -10.04 -12.05
C LYS A 540 0.25 -10.31 -11.51
N LEU A 541 -0.66 -9.36 -11.64
CA LEU A 541 -2.04 -9.48 -11.17
C LEU A 541 -2.88 -10.39 -12.07
N VAL A 542 -2.53 -10.54 -13.35
CA VAL A 542 -3.11 -11.56 -14.23
C VAL A 542 -2.76 -12.96 -13.71
N ASP A 543 -1.47 -13.26 -13.47
CA ASP A 543 -1.04 -14.55 -12.89
C ASP A 543 -1.73 -14.83 -11.55
N ARG A 544 -1.79 -13.83 -10.67
CA ARG A 544 -2.50 -13.95 -9.39
C ARG A 544 -3.97 -14.27 -9.57
N GLY A 545 -4.66 -13.62 -10.51
CA GLY A 545 -6.06 -13.89 -10.85
C GLY A 545 -6.27 -15.34 -11.34
N ILE A 546 -5.39 -15.83 -12.20
CA ILE A 546 -5.41 -17.22 -12.69
C ILE A 546 -5.26 -18.20 -11.51
N ARG A 547 -4.26 -17.98 -10.65
CA ARG A 547 -3.99 -18.85 -9.48
C ARG A 547 -5.13 -18.85 -8.47
N LEU A 548 -5.80 -17.71 -8.27
CA LEU A 548 -7.01 -17.66 -7.44
C LEU A 548 -8.12 -18.55 -7.98
N LEU A 549 -8.28 -18.64 -9.31
CA LEU A 549 -9.24 -19.55 -9.93
C LEU A 549 -8.81 -21.02 -9.79
N VAL A 550 -7.51 -21.31 -9.85
CA VAL A 550 -6.98 -22.66 -9.58
C VAL A 550 -7.29 -23.05 -8.12
N GLU A 551 -6.90 -22.26 -7.16
CA GLU A 551 -6.98 -22.56 -5.72
C GLU A 551 -8.44 -22.59 -5.22
N LEU A 552 -9.22 -21.57 -5.54
CA LEU A 552 -10.59 -21.42 -5.04
C LEU A 552 -11.62 -22.06 -5.96
N GLY A 553 -11.32 -22.17 -7.25
CA GLY A 553 -12.18 -22.75 -8.27
C GLY A 553 -11.92 -24.25 -8.53
N GLY A 554 -10.72 -24.75 -8.24
CA GLY A 554 -10.34 -26.16 -8.43
C GLY A 554 -10.29 -26.57 -9.90
N VAL A 555 -9.73 -25.72 -10.76
CA VAL A 555 -9.53 -25.95 -12.20
C VAL A 555 -8.05 -25.92 -12.55
N SER A 556 -7.64 -26.37 -13.75
CA SER A 556 -6.25 -26.27 -14.19
C SER A 556 -5.84 -24.82 -14.45
N TYR A 557 -4.54 -24.54 -14.54
CA TYR A 557 -4.02 -23.19 -14.81
C TYR A 557 -4.48 -22.68 -16.19
N GLU A 558 -4.50 -23.55 -17.20
CA GLU A 558 -4.95 -23.23 -18.55
C GLU A 558 -6.46 -22.89 -18.58
N GLU A 559 -7.28 -23.72 -17.94
CA GLU A 559 -8.72 -23.47 -17.83
C GLU A 559 -8.99 -22.19 -17.03
N ALA A 560 -8.25 -21.95 -15.95
CA ALA A 560 -8.34 -20.75 -15.15
C ALA A 560 -7.99 -19.49 -15.97
N ALA A 561 -6.94 -19.56 -16.79
CA ALA A 561 -6.54 -18.45 -17.67
C ALA A 561 -7.64 -18.13 -18.69
N GLU A 562 -8.17 -19.11 -19.41
CA GLU A 562 -9.26 -18.89 -20.36
C GLU A 562 -10.49 -18.27 -19.69
N ARG A 563 -10.87 -18.76 -18.51
CA ARG A 563 -12.01 -18.24 -17.75
C ARG A 563 -11.79 -16.82 -17.25
N LEU A 564 -10.57 -16.49 -16.83
CA LEU A 564 -10.21 -15.14 -16.38
C LEU A 564 -10.29 -14.13 -17.52
N PHE A 565 -9.70 -14.46 -18.69
CA PHE A 565 -9.71 -13.54 -19.85
C PHE A 565 -11.13 -13.41 -20.42
N ALA A 566 -11.92 -14.48 -20.46
CA ALA A 566 -13.33 -14.41 -20.84
C ALA A 566 -14.17 -13.57 -19.86
N ALA A 567 -13.90 -13.66 -18.56
CA ALA A 567 -14.56 -12.83 -17.56
C ALA A 567 -14.16 -11.37 -17.71
N ALA A 568 -12.87 -11.07 -17.98
CA ALA A 568 -12.39 -9.72 -18.23
C ALA A 568 -13.04 -9.09 -19.47
N GLU A 569 -13.11 -9.83 -20.57
CA GLU A 569 -13.80 -9.39 -21.79
C GLU A 569 -15.29 -9.08 -21.51
N TRP A 570 -15.96 -9.97 -20.77
CA TRP A 570 -17.36 -9.74 -20.39
C TRP A 570 -17.52 -8.49 -19.52
N VAL A 571 -16.67 -8.29 -18.48
CA VAL A 571 -16.70 -7.10 -17.62
C VAL A 571 -16.52 -5.83 -18.46
N GLN A 572 -15.56 -5.82 -19.38
CA GLN A 572 -15.29 -4.67 -20.25
C GLN A 572 -16.43 -4.38 -21.25
N SER A 573 -17.23 -5.38 -21.62
CA SER A 573 -18.35 -5.22 -22.53
C SER A 573 -19.62 -4.65 -21.90
N GLN A 574 -19.66 -4.54 -20.55
CA GLN A 574 -20.84 -4.08 -19.82
C GLN A 574 -20.74 -2.59 -19.47
N ASP A 575 -21.91 -1.94 -19.36
CA ASP A 575 -22.00 -0.59 -18.78
C ASP A 575 -22.14 -0.67 -17.26
N TRP A 576 -21.13 -0.14 -16.54
CA TRP A 576 -21.09 -0.06 -15.09
C TRP A 576 -21.49 1.31 -14.56
N SER A 577 -22.06 2.21 -15.40
CA SER A 577 -22.52 3.54 -14.98
C SER A 577 -23.47 3.44 -13.79
N GLY A 578 -23.10 4.06 -12.67
CA GLY A 578 -23.89 4.05 -11.42
C GLY A 578 -23.83 2.75 -10.62
N ARG A 579 -23.02 1.76 -11.02
CA ARG A 579 -22.80 0.51 -10.30
C ARG A 579 -21.32 0.25 -10.08
N GLU A 580 -20.99 -0.60 -9.11
CA GLU A 580 -19.62 -1.05 -8.90
C GLU A 580 -19.23 -2.06 -9.98
N GLU A 581 -18.08 -1.86 -10.63
CA GLU A 581 -17.50 -2.80 -11.56
C GLU A 581 -16.97 -4.03 -10.80
N PRO A 582 -17.38 -5.26 -11.11
CA PRO A 582 -16.90 -6.46 -10.43
C PRO A 582 -15.48 -6.83 -10.88
N SER A 583 -14.74 -7.52 -10.01
CA SER A 583 -13.48 -8.18 -10.40
C SER A 583 -13.74 -9.29 -11.40
N ALA A 584 -12.94 -9.37 -12.47
CA ALA A 584 -12.98 -10.50 -13.42
C ALA A 584 -12.76 -11.84 -12.69
N VAL A 585 -11.94 -11.87 -11.65
CA VAL A 585 -11.72 -13.04 -10.79
C VAL A 585 -13.02 -13.45 -10.09
N GLN A 586 -13.75 -12.51 -9.51
CA GLN A 586 -15.02 -12.80 -8.84
C GLN A 586 -16.07 -13.31 -9.83
N VAL A 587 -16.16 -12.70 -11.00
CA VAL A 587 -17.05 -13.15 -12.08
C VAL A 587 -16.77 -14.61 -12.46
N ALA A 588 -15.50 -14.94 -12.66
CA ALA A 588 -15.09 -16.31 -13.01
C ALA A 588 -15.33 -17.31 -11.86
N LEU A 589 -15.03 -16.93 -10.60
CA LEU A 589 -15.27 -17.78 -9.43
C LEU A 589 -16.76 -18.08 -9.21
N GLU A 590 -17.63 -17.09 -9.31
CA GLU A 590 -19.07 -17.30 -9.15
C GLU A 590 -19.65 -18.24 -10.21
N ARG A 591 -19.14 -18.18 -11.43
CA ARG A 591 -19.51 -19.12 -12.49
C ARG A 591 -19.06 -20.53 -12.21
N LEU A 592 -17.81 -20.72 -11.80
CA LEU A 592 -17.30 -22.02 -11.39
C LEU A 592 -18.13 -22.62 -10.24
N ARG A 593 -18.52 -21.79 -9.26
CA ARG A 593 -19.40 -22.22 -8.17
C ARG A 593 -20.81 -22.58 -8.65
N ALA A 594 -21.37 -21.82 -9.60
CA ALA A 594 -22.68 -22.10 -10.19
C ALA A 594 -22.67 -23.39 -11.00
N GLU A 595 -21.62 -23.67 -11.78
CA GLU A 595 -21.45 -24.91 -12.53
C GLU A 595 -21.35 -26.13 -11.58
N LYS A 596 -20.59 -26.02 -10.48
CA LYS A 596 -20.49 -27.08 -9.46
C LYS A 596 -21.81 -27.36 -8.74
N ARG A 597 -22.67 -26.35 -8.56
CA ARG A 597 -24.00 -26.52 -7.94
C ARG A 597 -25.02 -27.18 -8.88
N ARG A 598 -24.78 -27.15 -10.20
CA ARG A 598 -25.65 -27.78 -11.22
C ARG A 598 -25.29 -29.25 -11.51
N LYS A 599 -24.06 -29.63 -11.18
CA LYS A 599 -23.59 -31.02 -11.20
C LYS A 599 -23.89 -31.72 -9.88
#